data_b4737e9298eb4542ce8146c12074bd04
#
_entry.id   b4737e9298eb4542ce8146c12074bd04
#
_cell.length_a   1.000
_cell.length_b   1.000
_cell.length_c   1.000
_cell.angle_alpha   90.00
_cell.angle_beta   90.00
_cell.angle_gamma   90.00
#
_symmetry.space_group_name_H-M   'P 1'
#
loop_
_entity.id
_entity.type
_entity.pdbx_description
1 polymer ?
#
loop_
_entity_poly.entity_id
_entity_poly.type
_entity_poly.pdbx_seq_one_letter_code
_entity_poly.pdbx_strand_id
1 'polypeptide(L)'
;DCLLSRGLGDVYKRQPLSLAFFTRMLYSCLVDADFIDTETFMDGKAAPRGSGTDIAALRDIVSAQAQRYLSAESPSPVSVQRNTVLRACLEKGAHGPQGLYTLTVPTGGGKTFASLAFALEHAAAQKMKRVIYVIPYMSIIDQTAAVFSGLLGAENVLADFSNAEYKTVEQDDLTPAQYRQMLASENWDAPVVVTTAVQFFESLYANRSSRCRKLH
;
A
#
# COMPACT_ATOMS: atom_id res chain seq x y z
N ASP A 1 18.52 -28.76 26.02
CA ASP A 1 17.06 -28.98 26.24
C ASP A 1 16.26 -27.70 26.54
N CYS A 2 16.87 -26.68 27.16
CA CYS A 2 16.15 -25.43 27.52
C CYS A 2 15.89 -24.50 26.32
N LEU A 3 16.64 -24.58 25.24
CA LEU A 3 16.48 -23.73 24.06
C LEU A 3 15.34 -24.20 23.14
N LEU A 4 15.11 -25.50 23.04
CA LEU A 4 14.00 -26.10 22.27
C LEU A 4 12.66 -25.83 22.94
N SER A 5 12.58 -25.82 24.26
CA SER A 5 11.34 -25.53 24.99
C SER A 5 10.91 -24.06 24.90
N ARG A 6 11.86 -23.11 24.80
CA ARG A 6 11.56 -21.69 24.56
C ARG A 6 11.00 -21.43 23.17
N GLY A 7 11.55 -22.06 22.14
CA GLY A 7 11.06 -21.91 20.78
C GLY A 7 9.64 -22.46 20.57
N LEU A 8 9.34 -23.64 21.15
CA LEU A 8 8.01 -24.23 21.09
C LEU A 8 6.97 -23.42 21.88
N GLY A 9 7.32 -22.91 23.06
CA GLY A 9 6.42 -22.06 23.85
C GLY A 9 6.01 -20.77 23.14
N ASP A 10 6.91 -20.13 22.42
CA ASP A 10 6.62 -18.93 21.64
C ASP A 10 5.78 -19.25 20.37
N VAL A 11 5.99 -20.39 19.75
CA VAL A 11 5.16 -20.87 18.63
C VAL A 11 3.72 -21.09 19.10
N TYR A 12 3.52 -21.78 20.22
CA TYR A 12 2.16 -22.03 20.77
C TYR A 12 1.45 -20.73 21.22
N LYS A 13 2.17 -19.73 21.72
CA LYS A 13 1.60 -18.44 22.10
C LYS A 13 1.19 -17.58 20.90
N ARG A 14 1.87 -17.73 19.77
CA ARG A 14 1.58 -16.99 18.52
C ARG A 14 0.51 -17.66 17.65
N GLN A 15 0.30 -18.96 17.80
CA GLN A 15 -0.67 -19.72 16.99
C GLN A 15 -2.10 -19.14 17.04
N PRO A 16 -2.68 -18.75 18.18
CA PRO A 16 -4.04 -18.22 18.20
C PRO A 16 -4.17 -16.92 17.39
N LEU A 17 -3.18 -16.01 17.46
CA LEU A 17 -3.18 -14.77 16.71
C LEU A 17 -3.00 -15.03 15.20
N SER A 18 -2.07 -15.90 14.82
CA SER A 18 -1.84 -16.28 13.44
C SER A 18 -3.05 -16.96 12.83
N LEU A 19 -3.71 -17.84 13.58
CA LEU A 19 -4.94 -18.52 13.13
C LEU A 19 -6.10 -17.54 12.99
N ALA A 20 -6.27 -16.62 13.94
CA ALA A 20 -7.28 -15.57 13.86
C ALA A 20 -7.07 -14.67 12.64
N PHE A 21 -5.82 -14.29 12.37
CA PHE A 21 -5.46 -13.50 11.19
C PHE A 21 -5.71 -14.27 9.89
N PHE A 22 -5.32 -15.53 9.83
CA PHE A 22 -5.58 -16.40 8.68
C PHE A 22 -7.07 -16.57 8.41
N THR A 23 -7.86 -16.84 9.45
CA THR A 23 -9.33 -16.91 9.35
C THR A 23 -9.91 -15.60 8.83
N ARG A 24 -9.38 -14.47 9.31
CA ARG A 24 -9.78 -13.14 8.84
C ARG A 24 -9.48 -12.93 7.37
N MET A 25 -8.30 -13.36 6.89
CA MET A 25 -7.94 -13.28 5.47
C MET A 25 -8.86 -14.14 4.61
N LEU A 26 -9.11 -15.38 4.99
CA LEU A 26 -10.05 -16.27 4.29
C LEU A 26 -11.46 -15.67 4.23
N TYR A 27 -11.93 -15.11 5.34
CA TYR A 27 -13.21 -14.41 5.37
C TYR A 27 -13.23 -13.19 4.44
N SER A 28 -12.17 -12.41 4.40
CA SER A 28 -12.02 -11.28 3.48
C SER A 28 -12.13 -11.73 2.01
N CYS A 29 -11.41 -12.78 1.63
CA CYS A 29 -11.48 -13.36 0.28
C CYS A 29 -12.89 -13.84 -0.09
N LEU A 30 -13.54 -14.56 0.82
CA LEU A 30 -14.89 -15.11 0.59
C LEU A 30 -15.90 -13.99 0.40
N VAL A 31 -15.90 -13.01 1.29
CA VAL A 31 -16.83 -11.87 1.21
C VAL A 31 -16.59 -11.05 -0.06
N ASP A 32 -15.32 -10.79 -0.45
CA ASP A 32 -15.05 -10.04 -1.67
C ASP A 32 -15.48 -10.81 -2.91
N ALA A 33 -15.25 -12.11 -2.97
CA ALA A 33 -15.71 -12.96 -4.06
C ALA A 33 -17.24 -12.95 -4.21
N ASP A 34 -17.99 -13.05 -3.08
CA ASP A 34 -19.45 -13.00 -3.06
C ASP A 34 -19.99 -11.66 -3.59
N PHE A 35 -19.39 -10.54 -3.14
CA PHE A 35 -19.76 -9.21 -3.63
C PHE A 35 -19.48 -9.02 -5.13
N ILE A 36 -18.29 -9.44 -5.61
CA ILE A 36 -17.92 -9.33 -7.02
C ILE A 36 -18.80 -10.22 -7.90
N ASP A 37 -19.13 -11.43 -7.46
CA ASP A 37 -20.02 -12.34 -8.17
C ASP A 37 -21.43 -11.76 -8.29
N THR A 38 -21.98 -11.23 -7.18
CA THR A 38 -23.28 -10.57 -7.15
C THR A 38 -23.33 -9.36 -8.09
N GLU A 39 -22.32 -8.49 -8.05
CA GLU A 39 -22.19 -7.33 -8.92
C GLU A 39 -22.14 -7.77 -10.39
N THR A 40 -21.31 -8.76 -10.71
CA THR A 40 -21.19 -9.31 -12.08
C THR A 40 -22.52 -9.89 -12.57
N PHE A 41 -23.26 -10.55 -11.70
CA PHE A 41 -24.60 -11.10 -12.02
C PHE A 41 -25.62 -9.98 -12.30
N MET A 42 -25.63 -8.93 -11.48
CA MET A 42 -26.55 -7.80 -11.62
C MET A 42 -26.27 -6.95 -12.86
N ASP A 43 -24.99 -6.67 -13.14
CA ASP A 43 -24.55 -5.78 -14.22
C ASP A 43 -24.28 -6.52 -15.53
N GLY A 44 -24.31 -7.86 -15.53
CA GLY A 44 -24.02 -8.71 -16.69
C GLY A 44 -22.56 -8.74 -17.11
N LYS A 45 -21.66 -8.04 -16.41
CA LYS A 45 -20.21 -8.02 -16.66
C LYS A 45 -19.45 -7.59 -15.39
N ALA A 46 -18.23 -8.06 -15.24
CA ALA A 46 -17.34 -7.59 -14.19
C ALA A 46 -16.97 -6.11 -14.38
N ALA A 47 -17.12 -5.31 -13.34
CA ALA A 47 -16.71 -3.91 -13.37
C ALA A 47 -15.17 -3.80 -13.37
N PRO A 48 -14.57 -2.89 -14.18
CA PRO A 48 -13.14 -2.66 -14.18
C PRO A 48 -12.72 -2.01 -12.84
N ARG A 49 -11.98 -2.75 -12.03
CA ARG A 49 -11.35 -2.30 -10.80
C ARG A 49 -9.86 -2.08 -11.09
N GLY A 50 -9.05 -1.68 -10.18
CA GLY A 50 -7.60 -1.53 -10.28
C GLY A 50 -6.99 -1.13 -11.64
N SER A 51 -5.70 -0.88 -11.65
CA SER A 51 -4.98 -0.52 -12.88
C SER A 51 -4.44 -1.74 -13.65
N GLY A 52 -4.32 -2.88 -12.97
CA GLY A 52 -3.64 -4.07 -13.49
C GLY A 52 -2.13 -3.92 -13.65
N THR A 53 -1.54 -2.80 -13.21
CA THR A 53 -0.10 -2.56 -13.28
C THR A 53 0.64 -3.37 -12.22
N ASP A 54 1.68 -4.08 -12.63
CA ASP A 54 2.50 -4.88 -11.72
C ASP A 54 3.41 -3.99 -10.85
N ILE A 55 3.65 -4.42 -9.63
CA ILE A 55 4.58 -3.78 -8.68
C ILE A 55 5.99 -3.63 -9.28
N ALA A 56 6.44 -4.60 -10.08
CA ALA A 56 7.74 -4.53 -10.74
C ALA A 56 7.83 -3.34 -11.72
N ALA A 57 6.77 -3.06 -12.48
CA ALA A 57 6.74 -1.91 -13.37
C ALA A 57 6.76 -0.58 -12.58
N LEU A 58 6.03 -0.49 -11.48
CA LEU A 58 6.04 0.68 -10.60
C LEU A 58 7.41 0.88 -9.92
N ARG A 59 8.05 -0.21 -9.50
CA ARG A 59 9.42 -0.19 -8.99
C ARG A 59 10.38 0.39 -10.03
N ASP A 60 10.28 0.00 -11.30
CA ASP A 60 11.15 0.48 -12.37
C ASP A 60 10.99 1.98 -12.60
N ILE A 61 9.77 2.53 -12.51
CA ILE A 61 9.51 3.97 -12.57
C ILE A 61 10.23 4.71 -11.44
N VAL A 62 10.09 4.20 -10.21
CA VAL A 62 10.72 4.83 -9.03
C VAL A 62 12.24 4.68 -9.06
N SER A 63 12.75 3.54 -9.51
CA SER A 63 14.18 3.31 -9.67
C SER A 63 14.80 4.24 -10.72
N ALA A 64 14.12 4.48 -11.84
CA ALA A 64 14.56 5.46 -12.84
C ALA A 64 14.60 6.87 -12.27
N GLN A 65 13.60 7.27 -11.47
CA GLN A 65 13.62 8.57 -10.79
C GLN A 65 14.71 8.66 -9.71
N ALA A 66 14.94 7.58 -8.96
CA ALA A 66 16.02 7.48 -7.98
C ALA A 66 17.38 7.67 -8.64
N GLN A 67 17.62 7.02 -9.78
CA GLN A 67 18.87 7.17 -10.53
C GLN A 67 19.11 8.62 -10.96
N ARG A 68 18.09 9.36 -11.38
CA ARG A 68 18.21 10.79 -11.69
C ARG A 68 18.69 11.62 -10.50
N TYR A 69 18.19 11.34 -9.29
CA TYR A 69 18.65 12.01 -8.07
C TYR A 69 20.09 11.62 -7.69
N LEU A 70 20.44 10.35 -7.87
CA LEU A 70 21.75 9.81 -7.51
C LEU A 70 22.86 10.22 -8.48
N SER A 71 22.53 10.51 -9.74
CA SER A 71 23.48 10.88 -10.81
C SER A 71 23.61 12.40 -11.02
N ALA A 72 22.99 13.24 -10.18
CA ALA A 72 23.09 14.68 -10.30
C ALA A 72 24.56 15.15 -10.17
N GLU A 73 25.08 15.92 -11.15
CA GLU A 73 26.48 16.29 -11.26
C GLU A 73 26.96 17.20 -10.12
N SER A 74 26.09 18.04 -9.55
CA SER A 74 26.43 18.98 -8.49
C SER A 74 25.38 18.98 -7.38
N PRO A 75 25.32 17.93 -6.56
CA PRO A 75 24.33 17.85 -5.52
C PRO A 75 24.64 18.83 -4.38
N SER A 76 23.60 19.53 -3.90
CA SER A 76 23.71 20.34 -2.68
C SER A 76 24.04 19.44 -1.47
N PRO A 77 24.58 19.98 -0.35
CA PRO A 77 24.85 19.20 0.85
C PRO A 77 23.63 18.43 1.36
N VAL A 78 22.43 19.02 1.26
CA VAL A 78 21.16 18.36 1.60
C VAL A 78 20.85 17.22 0.64
N SER A 79 21.11 17.39 -0.66
CA SER A 79 20.91 16.33 -1.66
C SER A 79 21.85 15.15 -1.44
N VAL A 80 23.09 15.40 -1.01
CA VAL A 80 24.03 14.32 -0.66
C VAL A 80 23.49 13.46 0.49
N GLN A 81 22.97 14.11 1.54
CA GLN A 81 22.38 13.39 2.67
C GLN A 81 21.12 12.60 2.25
N ARG A 82 20.23 13.22 1.45
CA ARG A 82 19.06 12.54 0.89
C ARG A 82 19.43 11.34 0.04
N ASN A 83 20.46 11.47 -0.77
CA ASN A 83 20.97 10.40 -1.62
C ASN A 83 21.55 9.23 -0.80
N THR A 84 22.19 9.51 0.34
CA THR A 84 22.66 8.47 1.26
C THR A 84 21.49 7.68 1.84
N VAL A 85 20.44 8.36 2.29
CA VAL A 85 19.23 7.71 2.78
C VAL A 85 18.56 6.88 1.68
N LEU A 86 18.44 7.46 0.48
CA LEU A 86 17.81 6.79 -0.67
C LEU A 86 18.54 5.50 -1.05
N ARG A 87 19.89 5.53 -1.15
CA ARG A 87 20.69 4.32 -1.42
C ARG A 87 20.48 3.24 -0.39
N ALA A 88 20.49 3.59 0.91
CA ALA A 88 20.26 2.64 1.98
C ALA A 88 18.84 2.02 1.90
N CYS A 89 17.82 2.82 1.55
CA CYS A 89 16.46 2.35 1.35
C CYS A 89 16.34 1.39 0.17
N LEU A 90 16.93 1.70 -0.98
CA LEU A 90 16.94 0.84 -2.17
C LEU A 90 17.65 -0.49 -1.88
N GLU A 91 18.85 -0.44 -1.29
CA GLU A 91 19.61 -1.65 -0.94
C GLU A 91 18.86 -2.56 0.04
N LYS A 92 18.30 -1.96 1.11
CA LYS A 92 17.50 -2.73 2.09
C LYS A 92 16.20 -3.24 1.50
N GLY A 93 15.55 -2.50 0.61
CA GLY A 93 14.37 -2.95 -0.10
C GLY A 93 14.66 -4.19 -0.96
N ALA A 94 15.71 -4.14 -1.77
CA ALA A 94 16.08 -5.21 -2.70
C ALA A 94 16.56 -6.49 -2.00
N HIS A 95 17.30 -6.39 -0.90
CA HIS A 95 18.00 -7.55 -0.29
C HIS A 95 17.53 -7.89 1.12
N GLY A 96 16.69 -7.07 1.75
CA GLY A 96 16.22 -7.30 3.11
C GLY A 96 15.19 -8.44 3.18
N PRO A 97 15.19 -9.25 4.27
CA PRO A 97 14.15 -10.24 4.50
C PRO A 97 12.81 -9.57 4.82
N GLN A 98 11.72 -10.33 4.79
CA GLN A 98 10.44 -9.86 5.34
C GLN A 98 10.58 -9.57 6.83
N GLY A 99 10.02 -8.45 7.30
CA GLY A 99 10.13 -8.06 8.70
C GLY A 99 9.75 -6.61 8.96
N LEU A 100 10.06 -6.14 10.17
CA LEU A 100 9.85 -4.77 10.59
C LEU A 100 11.10 -3.95 10.31
N TYR A 101 10.93 -2.83 9.61
CA TYR A 101 11.97 -1.85 9.31
C TYR A 101 11.64 -0.51 9.93
N THR A 102 12.65 0.25 10.32
CA THR A 102 12.51 1.61 10.83
C THR A 102 13.34 2.56 9.99
N LEU A 103 12.77 3.74 9.69
CA LEU A 103 13.45 4.81 8.95
C LEU A 103 13.47 6.08 9.81
N THR A 104 14.60 6.35 10.46
CA THR A 104 14.79 7.52 11.31
C THR A 104 15.60 8.57 10.56
N VAL A 105 14.92 9.59 10.04
CA VAL A 105 15.50 10.67 9.23
C VAL A 105 14.85 11.99 9.64
N PRO A 106 15.59 13.09 9.78
CA PRO A 106 15.03 14.40 10.12
C PRO A 106 14.03 14.90 9.08
N THR A 107 13.23 15.89 9.46
CA THR A 107 12.30 16.57 8.54
C THR A 107 13.08 17.17 7.37
N GLY A 108 12.56 17.05 6.16
CA GLY A 108 13.26 17.48 4.94
C GLY A 108 14.30 16.49 4.39
N GLY A 109 14.56 15.37 5.09
CA GLY A 109 15.54 14.35 4.66
C GLY A 109 15.08 13.39 3.57
N GLY A 110 13.97 13.68 2.87
CA GLY A 110 13.53 12.89 1.71
C GLY A 110 12.75 11.61 2.06
N LYS A 111 12.19 11.50 3.28
CA LYS A 111 11.46 10.31 3.76
C LYS A 111 10.40 9.78 2.80
N THR A 112 9.56 10.65 2.27
CA THR A 112 8.41 10.25 1.43
C THR A 112 8.85 9.48 0.20
N PHE A 113 9.83 9.98 -0.53
CA PHE A 113 10.35 9.30 -1.71
C PHE A 113 11.18 8.06 -1.35
N ALA A 114 12.07 8.17 -0.34
CA ALA A 114 12.92 7.06 0.07
C ALA A 114 12.11 5.87 0.65
N SER A 115 11.02 6.13 1.40
CA SER A 115 10.14 5.08 1.90
C SER A 115 9.31 4.43 0.79
N LEU A 116 8.85 5.18 -0.22
CA LEU A 116 8.19 4.61 -1.40
C LEU A 116 9.15 3.73 -2.20
N ALA A 117 10.38 4.21 -2.42
CA ALA A 117 11.41 3.46 -3.12
C ALA A 117 11.74 2.14 -2.39
N PHE A 118 11.93 2.19 -1.07
CA PHE A 118 12.07 0.98 -0.25
C PHE A 118 10.89 0.03 -0.41
N ALA A 119 9.65 0.54 -0.28
CA ALA A 119 8.45 -0.28 -0.28
C ALA A 119 8.25 -1.01 -1.62
N LEU A 120 8.46 -0.33 -2.75
CA LEU A 120 8.33 -0.93 -4.08
C LEU A 120 9.46 -1.90 -4.39
N GLU A 121 10.72 -1.58 -4.03
CA GLU A 121 11.83 -2.53 -4.16
C GLU A 121 11.59 -3.78 -3.33
N HIS A 122 11.16 -3.62 -2.08
CA HIS A 122 10.87 -4.74 -1.19
C HIS A 122 9.69 -5.58 -1.67
N ALA A 123 8.61 -4.92 -2.10
CA ALA A 123 7.44 -5.60 -2.62
C ALA A 123 7.76 -6.40 -3.89
N ALA A 124 8.56 -5.85 -4.80
CA ALA A 124 9.01 -6.55 -6.00
C ALA A 124 9.93 -7.76 -5.64
N ALA A 125 10.92 -7.55 -4.76
CA ALA A 125 11.84 -8.61 -4.32
C ALA A 125 11.12 -9.77 -3.60
N GLN A 126 10.09 -9.45 -2.81
CA GLN A 126 9.30 -10.42 -2.04
C GLN A 126 8.05 -10.91 -2.78
N LYS A 127 7.85 -10.51 -4.05
CA LYS A 127 6.69 -10.87 -4.89
C LYS A 127 5.34 -10.48 -4.25
N MET A 128 5.32 -9.36 -3.54
CA MET A 128 4.10 -8.78 -2.99
C MET A 128 3.34 -8.05 -4.10
N LYS A 129 2.04 -8.02 -3.99
CA LYS A 129 1.16 -7.43 -5.03
C LYS A 129 0.72 -6.01 -4.72
N ARG A 130 0.92 -5.54 -3.49
CA ARG A 130 0.35 -4.27 -3.02
C ARG A 130 1.26 -3.60 -1.98
N VAL A 131 1.28 -2.28 -2.01
CA VAL A 131 1.87 -1.43 -0.97
C VAL A 131 0.75 -0.62 -0.32
N ILE A 132 0.60 -0.72 1.00
CA ILE A 132 -0.37 0.07 1.76
C ILE A 132 0.40 1.11 2.58
N TYR A 133 0.17 2.38 2.27
CA TYR A 133 0.81 3.51 2.92
C TYR A 133 -0.15 4.14 3.93
N VAL A 134 0.09 3.87 5.21
CA VAL A 134 -0.79 4.31 6.30
C VAL A 134 -0.27 5.59 6.92
N ILE A 135 -1.06 6.67 6.87
CA ILE A 135 -0.69 8.01 7.35
C ILE A 135 -1.59 8.41 8.53
N PRO A 136 -1.00 8.81 9.68
CA PRO A 136 -1.80 9.13 10.86
C PRO A 136 -2.53 10.48 10.77
N TYR A 137 -2.11 11.40 9.89
CA TYR A 137 -2.61 12.77 9.83
C TYR A 137 -3.23 13.09 8.48
N MET A 138 -4.47 13.58 8.50
CA MET A 138 -5.23 13.97 7.30
C MET A 138 -4.52 15.04 6.46
N SER A 139 -3.86 16.01 7.09
CA SER A 139 -3.18 17.11 6.40
C SER A 139 -2.00 16.70 5.51
N ILE A 140 -1.46 15.50 5.69
CA ILE A 140 -0.30 15.00 4.93
C ILE A 140 -0.73 13.99 3.86
N ILE A 141 -1.93 13.42 4.00
CA ILE A 141 -2.37 12.31 3.12
C ILE A 141 -2.60 12.80 1.69
N ASP A 142 -3.26 13.94 1.51
CA ASP A 142 -3.51 14.52 0.18
C ASP A 142 -2.21 14.81 -0.56
N GLN A 143 -1.26 15.46 0.13
CA GLN A 143 0.04 15.77 -0.43
C GLN A 143 0.81 14.48 -0.80
N THR A 144 0.76 13.46 0.03
CA THR A 144 1.46 12.19 -0.23
C THR A 144 0.82 11.46 -1.39
N ALA A 145 -0.51 11.37 -1.43
CA ALA A 145 -1.25 10.76 -2.53
C ALA A 145 -0.99 11.50 -3.86
N ALA A 146 -0.99 12.83 -3.86
CA ALA A 146 -0.68 13.63 -5.04
C ALA A 146 0.75 13.38 -5.55
N VAL A 147 1.75 13.33 -4.66
CA VAL A 147 3.14 13.03 -5.02
C VAL A 147 3.26 11.62 -5.63
N PHE A 148 2.60 10.62 -5.04
CA PHE A 148 2.64 9.25 -5.55
C PHE A 148 1.90 9.13 -6.88
N SER A 149 0.73 9.75 -7.02
CA SER A 149 -0.02 9.78 -8.29
C SER A 149 0.74 10.49 -9.40
N GLY A 150 1.42 11.58 -9.09
CA GLY A 150 2.25 12.31 -10.06
C GLY A 150 3.48 11.51 -10.53
N LEU A 151 3.98 10.59 -9.72
CA LEU A 151 5.12 9.75 -10.06
C LEU A 151 4.72 8.43 -10.74
N LEU A 152 3.69 7.78 -10.23
CA LEU A 152 3.30 6.42 -10.61
C LEU A 152 2.13 6.36 -11.61
N GLY A 153 1.44 7.49 -11.82
CA GLY A 153 0.16 7.56 -12.51
C GLY A 153 -1.02 7.45 -11.53
N ALA A 154 -2.05 8.27 -11.75
CA ALA A 154 -3.22 8.34 -10.86
C ALA A 154 -4.02 7.03 -10.82
N GLU A 155 -3.96 6.24 -11.88
CA GLU A 155 -4.60 4.93 -11.99
C GLU A 155 -3.96 3.87 -11.09
N ASN A 156 -2.72 4.06 -10.67
CA ASN A 156 -1.95 3.12 -9.85
C ASN A 156 -1.98 3.44 -8.35
N VAL A 157 -2.53 4.59 -7.98
CA VAL A 157 -2.56 5.09 -6.60
C VAL A 157 -4.00 5.31 -6.17
N LEU A 158 -4.45 4.52 -5.22
CA LEU A 158 -5.75 4.69 -4.58
C LEU A 158 -5.58 5.52 -3.30
N ALA A 159 -6.24 6.67 -3.23
CA ALA A 159 -6.36 7.47 -2.03
C ALA A 159 -7.66 7.13 -1.31
N ASP A 160 -7.62 6.28 -0.28
CA ASP A 160 -8.81 5.87 0.49
C ASP A 160 -8.83 6.50 1.88
N PHE A 161 -9.46 7.66 1.99
CA PHE A 161 -9.72 8.39 3.24
C PHE A 161 -11.05 9.14 3.17
N SER A 162 -11.50 9.73 4.28
CA SER A 162 -12.87 10.25 4.43
C SER A 162 -13.22 11.35 3.43
N ASN A 163 -12.27 12.21 3.05
CA ASN A 163 -12.46 13.35 2.15
C ASN A 163 -11.92 13.08 0.73
N ALA A 164 -11.72 11.83 0.32
CA ALA A 164 -11.32 11.52 -1.03
C ALA A 164 -12.36 12.05 -2.05
N GLU A 165 -11.91 12.61 -3.15
CA GLU A 165 -12.78 13.31 -4.13
C GLU A 165 -13.96 12.45 -4.59
N TYR A 166 -13.74 11.17 -4.87
CA TYR A 166 -14.80 10.25 -5.30
C TYR A 166 -15.87 9.97 -4.21
N LYS A 167 -15.62 10.34 -2.93
CA LYS A 167 -16.58 10.21 -1.83
C LYS A 167 -17.41 11.47 -1.61
N THR A 168 -17.02 12.58 -2.21
CA THR A 168 -17.69 13.89 -2.05
C THR A 168 -18.61 14.24 -3.21
N VAL A 169 -18.57 13.48 -4.30
CA VAL A 169 -19.37 13.66 -5.50
C VAL A 169 -20.51 12.63 -5.52
N GLU A 170 -21.70 13.01 -5.99
CA GLU A 170 -22.80 12.08 -6.19
C GLU A 170 -22.42 11.01 -7.27
N GLN A 171 -22.92 9.80 -7.12
CA GLN A 171 -22.49 8.67 -7.96
C GLN A 171 -22.72 8.91 -9.44
N ASP A 172 -23.81 9.61 -9.80
CA ASP A 172 -24.20 9.90 -11.18
C ASP A 172 -23.29 10.97 -11.82
N ASP A 173 -22.56 11.74 -11.04
CA ASP A 173 -21.67 12.82 -11.50
C ASP A 173 -20.19 12.38 -11.53
N LEU A 174 -19.87 11.13 -11.18
CA LEU A 174 -18.50 10.63 -11.17
C LEU A 174 -17.92 10.49 -12.57
N THR A 175 -16.72 10.98 -12.77
CA THR A 175 -15.93 10.68 -13.95
C THR A 175 -15.58 9.17 -13.99
N PRO A 176 -15.30 8.60 -15.19
CA PRO A 176 -14.89 7.20 -15.29
C PRO A 176 -13.66 6.83 -14.44
N ALA A 177 -12.76 7.79 -14.19
CA ALA A 177 -11.60 7.59 -13.34
C ALA A 177 -12.00 7.56 -11.86
N GLN A 178 -12.85 8.48 -11.40
CA GLN A 178 -13.38 8.53 -10.04
C GLN A 178 -14.25 7.31 -9.73
N TYR A 179 -15.08 6.88 -10.69
CA TYR A 179 -15.87 5.64 -10.56
C TYR A 179 -14.99 4.40 -10.35
N ARG A 180 -13.90 4.26 -11.12
CA ARG A 180 -12.91 3.17 -10.90
C ARG A 180 -12.25 3.26 -9.53
N GLN A 181 -11.89 4.45 -9.07
CA GLN A 181 -11.33 4.64 -7.72
C GLN A 181 -12.34 4.28 -6.64
N MET A 182 -13.60 4.63 -6.82
CA MET A 182 -14.68 4.25 -5.90
C MET A 182 -14.79 2.73 -5.79
N LEU A 183 -14.86 2.02 -6.91
CA LEU A 183 -14.91 0.55 -6.93
C LEU A 183 -13.64 -0.08 -6.33
N ALA A 184 -12.45 0.44 -6.69
CA ALA A 184 -11.19 -0.03 -6.13
C ALA A 184 -11.09 0.22 -4.61
N SER A 185 -11.76 1.23 -4.07
CA SER A 185 -11.77 1.52 -2.64
C SER A 185 -12.53 0.50 -1.80
N GLU A 186 -13.41 -0.28 -2.40
CA GLU A 186 -14.19 -1.30 -1.71
C GLU A 186 -13.35 -2.48 -1.26
N ASN A 187 -12.37 -2.89 -2.07
CA ASN A 187 -11.49 -4.01 -1.80
C ASN A 187 -9.98 -3.68 -1.89
N TRP A 188 -9.65 -2.41 -2.05
CA TRP A 188 -8.27 -1.91 -2.24
C TRP A 188 -7.56 -2.56 -3.44
N ASP A 189 -8.29 -2.77 -4.53
CA ASP A 189 -7.73 -3.32 -5.77
C ASP A 189 -6.92 -2.26 -6.52
N ALA A 190 -5.80 -1.86 -5.93
CA ALA A 190 -4.80 -0.96 -6.49
C ALA A 190 -3.41 -1.36 -5.99
N PRO A 191 -2.36 -1.22 -6.80
CA PRO A 191 -1.01 -1.61 -6.40
C PRO A 191 -0.44 -0.73 -5.28
N VAL A 192 -0.84 0.54 -5.20
CA VAL A 192 -0.46 1.45 -4.11
C VAL A 192 -1.71 2.06 -3.49
N VAL A 193 -1.91 1.83 -2.20
CA VAL A 193 -3.02 2.38 -1.44
C VAL A 193 -2.49 3.36 -0.41
N VAL A 194 -3.00 4.58 -0.40
CA VAL A 194 -2.70 5.62 0.60
C VAL A 194 -3.94 5.82 1.46
N THR A 195 -3.84 5.55 2.75
CA THR A 195 -4.99 5.55 3.65
C THR A 195 -4.64 6.09 5.04
N THR A 196 -5.65 6.35 5.85
CA THR A 196 -5.47 6.74 7.25
C THR A 196 -5.31 5.51 8.16
N ALA A 197 -4.69 5.72 9.33
CA ALA A 197 -4.62 4.67 10.36
C ALA A 197 -6.03 4.20 10.78
N VAL A 198 -6.99 5.11 10.87
CA VAL A 198 -8.38 4.78 11.21
C VAL A 198 -9.00 3.86 10.17
N GLN A 199 -8.94 4.22 8.87
CA GLN A 199 -9.47 3.39 7.79
C GLN A 199 -8.78 2.01 7.73
N PHE A 200 -7.46 1.98 7.91
CA PHE A 200 -6.71 0.72 7.93
C PHE A 200 -7.18 -0.20 9.06
N PHE A 201 -7.24 0.30 10.29
CA PHE A 201 -7.66 -0.51 11.42
C PHE A 201 -9.16 -0.85 11.38
N GLU A 202 -10.00 0.05 10.91
CA GLU A 202 -11.42 -0.28 10.66
C GLU A 202 -11.57 -1.41 9.65
N SER A 203 -10.78 -1.42 8.58
CA SER A 203 -10.79 -2.50 7.58
C SER A 203 -10.27 -3.81 8.17
N LEU A 204 -9.22 -3.74 9.00
CA LEU A 204 -8.60 -4.91 9.63
C LEU A 204 -9.51 -5.57 10.67
N TYR A 205 -10.22 -4.77 11.47
CA TYR A 205 -11.03 -5.25 12.60
C TYR A 205 -12.54 -5.07 12.40
N ALA A 206 -12.99 -4.71 11.18
CA ALA A 206 -14.40 -4.52 10.90
C ALA A 206 -15.22 -5.78 11.19
N ASN A 207 -16.43 -5.57 11.70
CA ASN A 207 -17.43 -6.60 11.89
C ASN A 207 -18.50 -6.61 10.78
N ARG A 208 -18.57 -5.54 9.95
CA ARG A 208 -19.48 -5.47 8.80
C ARG A 208 -18.82 -6.10 7.59
N SER A 209 -19.52 -7.02 6.91
CA SER A 209 -19.02 -7.72 5.73
C SER A 209 -18.49 -6.77 4.64
N SER A 210 -19.23 -5.71 4.32
CA SER A 210 -18.81 -4.72 3.30
C SER A 210 -17.47 -4.04 3.58
N ARG A 211 -17.02 -3.98 4.84
CA ARG A 211 -15.72 -3.41 5.22
C ARG A 211 -14.60 -4.45 5.34
N CYS A 212 -14.95 -5.74 5.23
CA CYS A 212 -13.99 -6.84 5.41
C CYS A 212 -13.23 -7.21 4.13
N ARG A 213 -13.48 -6.55 3.00
CA ARG A 213 -13.03 -6.92 1.65
C ARG A 213 -11.61 -6.49 1.29
N LYS A 214 -10.93 -5.72 2.14
CA LYS A 214 -9.75 -4.93 1.75
C LYS A 214 -8.38 -5.57 1.98
N LEU A 215 -8.31 -6.69 2.69
CA LEU A 215 -7.04 -7.20 3.24
C LEU A 215 -6.66 -8.61 2.77
N HIS A 216 -6.99 -8.99 1.56
CA HIS A 216 -6.59 -10.27 0.98
C HIS A 216 -5.60 -10.13 -0.16
#